data_a2ea67243ac8937b758f69a8d024a145
#
_entry.id   a2ea67243ac8937b758f69a8d024a145
#
_cell.length_a   1.000
_cell.length_b   1.000
_cell.length_c   1.000
_cell.angle_alpha   90.00
_cell.angle_beta   90.00
_cell.angle_gamma   90.00
#
_symmetry.space_group_name_H-M   'P 1'
#
loop_
_entity.id
_entity.type
_entity.pdbx_description
1 polymer ?
#
loop_
_entity_poly.entity_id
_entity_poly.type
_entity_poly.pdbx_seq_one_letter_code
_entity_poly.pdbx_strand_id
1 'polypeptide(L)'
;MGQHFRFWSFSRVETSGGIRASLAGRYASALFDLARDGRQIEFVANSLDALAQALLDSKDFSELVTSPLVSREEAGKAFAALAPDLGLDPITANFLGVLARNGRKSELQSVIRSFRRLAAEHRGETTR
;
A
#
# COMPACT_ATOMS: atom_id res chain seq x y z
N MET A 1 -27.80 -0.68 -18.57
CA MET A 1 -28.39 -0.52 -17.26
C MET A 1 -27.56 -1.07 -16.15
N GLY A 2 -27.21 -2.30 -16.19
CA GLY A 2 -26.45 -2.91 -15.12
C GLY A 2 -25.13 -2.22 -14.86
N GLN A 3 -24.49 -1.72 -15.88
CA GLN A 3 -23.22 -1.08 -15.68
C GLN A 3 -23.37 0.21 -14.91
N HIS A 4 -24.35 1.00 -15.26
CA HIS A 4 -24.58 2.23 -14.54
C HIS A 4 -24.82 1.97 -13.10
N PHE A 5 -25.61 0.95 -12.86
CA PHE A 5 -25.98 0.61 -11.54
C PHE A 5 -24.79 0.23 -10.68
N ARG A 6 -23.91 -0.58 -11.22
CA ARG A 6 -22.72 -0.97 -10.51
C ARG A 6 -21.83 0.20 -10.22
N PHE A 7 -21.67 1.05 -11.19
CA PHE A 7 -20.86 2.22 -11.04
C PHE A 7 -21.39 3.11 -9.94
N TRP A 8 -22.66 3.25 -9.90
CA TRP A 8 -23.36 3.97 -8.87
C TRP A 8 -23.07 3.44 -7.49
N SER A 9 -23.19 2.15 -7.32
CA SER A 9 -22.94 1.52 -6.05
C SER A 9 -21.54 1.77 -5.59
N PHE A 10 -20.61 1.68 -6.51
CA PHE A 10 -19.22 1.89 -6.20
C PHE A 10 -18.98 3.32 -5.71
N SER A 11 -19.56 4.29 -6.38
CA SER A 11 -19.44 5.68 -5.96
C SER A 11 -19.98 5.91 -4.58
N ARG A 12 -21.09 5.30 -4.29
CA ARG A 12 -21.69 5.43 -3.00
C ARG A 12 -20.82 4.87 -1.89
N VAL A 13 -20.25 3.72 -2.16
CA VAL A 13 -19.36 3.11 -1.21
C VAL A 13 -18.17 4.02 -0.94
N GLU A 14 -17.65 4.62 -1.99
CA GLU A 14 -16.55 5.54 -1.82
C GLU A 14 -16.92 6.73 -0.95
N THR A 15 -18.10 7.25 -1.17
CA THR A 15 -18.55 8.40 -0.42
C THR A 15 -18.61 8.13 1.06
N SER A 16 -19.06 6.94 1.42
CA SER A 16 -19.22 6.60 2.82
C SER A 16 -18.01 5.93 3.42
N GLY A 17 -17.06 5.51 2.58
CA GLY A 17 -16.00 4.63 3.01
C GLY A 17 -14.82 5.26 3.70
N GLY A 18 -14.66 6.57 3.64
CA GLY A 18 -13.51 7.20 4.26
C GLY A 18 -12.20 6.67 3.71
N ILE A 19 -11.43 5.96 4.55
CA ILE A 19 -10.13 5.43 4.14
C ILE A 19 -10.23 4.63 2.86
N ARG A 20 -11.26 3.80 2.75
CA ARG A 20 -11.37 2.88 1.62
C ARG A 20 -11.84 3.56 0.35
N ALA A 21 -12.28 4.82 0.43
CA ALA A 21 -12.79 5.53 -0.74
C ALA A 21 -11.67 5.98 -1.68
N SER A 22 -10.51 6.30 -1.15
CA SER A 22 -9.41 6.77 -1.98
C SER A 22 -8.71 5.62 -2.67
N LEU A 23 -7.94 5.94 -3.71
CA LEU A 23 -7.14 4.92 -4.38
C LEU A 23 -6.16 4.28 -3.42
N ALA A 24 -5.47 5.11 -2.64
CA ALA A 24 -4.53 4.60 -1.65
C ALA A 24 -5.24 3.73 -0.61
N GLY A 25 -6.45 4.12 -0.23
CA GLY A 25 -7.23 3.35 0.73
C GLY A 25 -7.59 1.97 0.20
N ARG A 26 -7.93 1.89 -1.08
CA ARG A 26 -8.24 0.60 -1.68
C ARG A 26 -7.03 -0.31 -1.72
N TYR A 27 -5.88 0.24 -2.08
CA TYR A 27 -4.65 -0.55 -2.06
C TYR A 27 -4.31 -0.98 -0.64
N ALA A 28 -4.45 -0.07 0.32
CA ALA A 28 -4.16 -0.40 1.72
C ALA A 28 -5.10 -1.46 2.26
N SER A 29 -6.38 -1.38 1.90
CA SER A 29 -7.35 -2.39 2.32
C SER A 29 -7.03 -3.75 1.76
N ALA A 30 -6.64 -3.81 0.49
CA ALA A 30 -6.28 -5.07 -0.13
C ALA A 30 -5.05 -5.67 0.54
N LEU A 31 -4.06 -4.83 0.80
CA LEU A 31 -2.85 -5.28 1.49
C LEU A 31 -3.17 -5.76 2.90
N PHE A 32 -4.01 -5.02 3.60
CA PHE A 32 -4.40 -5.38 4.95
C PHE A 32 -5.15 -6.72 4.98
N ASP A 33 -6.05 -6.93 4.03
CA ASP A 33 -6.80 -8.19 3.96
C ASP A 33 -5.87 -9.36 3.73
N LEU A 34 -4.89 -9.21 2.83
CA LEU A 34 -3.90 -10.26 2.59
C LEU A 34 -3.08 -10.54 3.85
N ALA A 35 -2.67 -9.49 4.53
CA ALA A 35 -1.86 -9.64 5.74
C ALA A 35 -2.65 -10.32 6.85
N ARG A 36 -3.92 -9.92 7.01
CA ARG A 36 -4.76 -10.50 8.03
C ARG A 36 -5.03 -11.97 7.75
N ASP A 37 -5.39 -12.28 6.52
CA ASP A 37 -5.73 -13.65 6.15
C ASP A 37 -4.54 -14.58 6.27
N GLY A 38 -3.34 -14.06 6.02
CA GLY A 38 -2.11 -14.84 6.15
C GLY A 38 -1.49 -14.76 7.53
N ARG A 39 -2.14 -14.05 8.46
CA ARG A 39 -1.63 -13.84 9.81
C ARG A 39 -0.26 -13.20 9.79
N GLN A 40 -0.10 -12.19 8.91
CA GLN A 40 1.17 -11.52 8.69
C GLN A 40 1.08 -10.01 8.95
N ILE A 41 0.05 -9.57 9.68
CA ILE A 41 -0.16 -8.14 9.88
C ILE A 41 1.07 -7.47 10.47
N GLU A 42 1.71 -8.09 11.47
CA GLU A 42 2.88 -7.49 12.09
C GLU A 42 4.07 -7.44 11.15
N PHE A 43 4.27 -8.48 10.36
CA PHE A 43 5.37 -8.48 9.41
C PHE A 43 5.19 -7.40 8.36
N VAL A 44 3.96 -7.26 7.84
CA VAL A 44 3.68 -6.22 6.86
C VAL A 44 3.83 -4.84 7.49
N ALA A 45 3.31 -4.67 8.72
CA ALA A 45 3.45 -3.40 9.42
C ALA A 45 4.92 -3.01 9.57
N ASN A 46 5.76 -3.97 9.97
CA ASN A 46 7.18 -3.71 10.13
C ASN A 46 7.85 -3.35 8.80
N SER A 47 7.46 -4.04 7.73
CA SER A 47 7.98 -3.72 6.41
C SER A 47 7.59 -2.31 5.97
N LEU A 48 6.34 -1.94 6.22
CA LEU A 48 5.88 -0.59 5.86
C LEU A 48 6.59 0.47 6.71
N ASP A 49 6.91 0.16 7.95
CA ASP A 49 7.69 1.08 8.78
C ASP A 49 9.09 1.26 8.20
N ALA A 50 9.72 0.20 7.74
CA ALA A 50 11.02 0.28 7.11
C ALA A 50 10.97 1.15 5.85
N LEU A 51 9.91 0.99 5.06
CA LEU A 51 9.73 1.80 3.86
C LEU A 51 9.50 3.27 4.22
N ALA A 52 8.71 3.54 5.25
CA ALA A 52 8.48 4.90 5.69
C ALA A 52 9.78 5.56 6.15
N GLN A 53 10.60 4.81 6.87
CA GLN A 53 11.88 5.33 7.33
C GLN A 53 12.80 5.61 6.15
N ALA A 54 12.81 4.72 5.16
CA ALA A 54 13.62 4.91 3.97
C ALA A 54 13.21 6.16 3.21
N LEU A 55 11.89 6.45 3.15
CA LEU A 55 11.41 7.66 2.50
C LEU A 55 11.94 8.91 3.19
N LEU A 56 12.13 8.86 4.51
CA LEU A 56 12.65 10.00 5.25
C LEU A 56 14.16 10.11 5.13
N ASP A 57 14.85 8.97 5.16
CA ASP A 57 16.30 8.97 5.26
C ASP A 57 17.02 9.02 3.92
N SER A 58 16.39 8.55 2.86
CA SER A 58 17.03 8.43 1.56
C SER A 58 16.35 9.32 0.55
N LYS A 59 17.05 10.35 0.12
CA LYS A 59 16.54 11.22 -0.93
C LYS A 59 16.36 10.43 -2.22
N ASP A 60 17.29 9.53 -2.51
CA ASP A 60 17.21 8.72 -3.72
C ASP A 60 15.96 7.84 -3.72
N PHE A 61 15.65 7.23 -2.59
CA PHE A 61 14.45 6.41 -2.52
C PHE A 61 13.19 7.26 -2.64
N SER A 62 13.19 8.41 -1.98
CA SER A 62 12.05 9.32 -2.08
C SER A 62 11.83 9.75 -3.53
N GLU A 63 12.91 10.06 -4.24
CA GLU A 63 12.80 10.45 -5.65
C GLU A 63 12.34 9.27 -6.51
N LEU A 64 12.84 8.09 -6.23
CA LEU A 64 12.40 6.91 -6.95
C LEU A 64 10.88 6.76 -6.87
N VAL A 65 10.33 6.95 -5.67
CA VAL A 65 8.90 6.77 -5.43
C VAL A 65 8.07 7.88 -6.07
N THR A 66 8.56 9.12 -6.01
CA THR A 66 7.74 10.27 -6.41
C THR A 66 7.95 10.75 -7.84
N SER A 67 9.09 10.44 -8.44
CA SER A 67 9.41 10.98 -9.76
C SER A 67 8.60 10.31 -10.87
N PRO A 68 7.91 11.10 -11.69
CA PRO A 68 7.20 10.52 -12.83
C PRO A 68 8.13 10.11 -13.97
N LEU A 69 9.42 10.45 -13.86
CA LEU A 69 10.38 10.09 -14.90
C LEU A 69 10.87 8.66 -14.80
N VAL A 70 10.65 8.03 -13.65
CA VAL A 70 11.03 6.62 -13.46
C VAL A 70 9.94 5.74 -14.07
N SER A 71 10.33 4.87 -15.00
CA SER A 71 9.38 4.00 -15.66
C SER A 71 8.86 2.93 -14.70
N ARG A 72 7.73 2.32 -15.08
CA ARG A 72 7.17 1.23 -14.28
C ARG A 72 8.15 0.07 -14.14
N GLU A 73 8.84 -0.23 -15.22
CA GLU A 73 9.81 -1.32 -15.22
C GLU A 73 11.00 -1.00 -14.32
N GLU A 74 11.51 0.23 -14.41
CA GLU A 74 12.62 0.65 -13.55
C GLU A 74 12.23 0.61 -12.09
N ALA A 75 11.03 1.08 -11.78
CA ALA A 75 10.54 1.08 -10.41
C ALA A 75 10.43 -0.33 -9.88
N GLY A 76 9.88 -1.24 -10.70
CA GLY A 76 9.75 -2.63 -10.28
C GLY A 76 11.09 -3.27 -9.96
N LYS A 77 12.09 -3.02 -10.81
CA LYS A 77 13.42 -3.56 -10.57
C LYS A 77 14.06 -2.99 -9.31
N ALA A 78 13.89 -1.68 -9.11
CA ALA A 78 14.45 -1.02 -7.94
C ALA A 78 13.82 -1.55 -6.65
N PHE A 79 12.49 -1.70 -6.66
CA PHE A 79 11.81 -2.24 -5.49
C PHE A 79 12.26 -3.67 -5.19
N ALA A 80 12.41 -4.48 -6.24
CA ALA A 80 12.86 -5.85 -6.05
C ALA A 80 14.26 -5.90 -5.44
N ALA A 81 15.13 -5.00 -5.87
CA ALA A 81 16.48 -4.95 -5.35
C ALA A 81 16.51 -4.48 -3.90
N LEU A 82 15.62 -3.55 -3.55
CA LEU A 82 15.58 -3.00 -2.19
C LEU A 82 14.94 -3.92 -1.17
N ALA A 83 14.05 -4.81 -1.62
CA ALA A 83 13.29 -5.64 -0.69
C ALA A 83 14.17 -6.41 0.28
N PRO A 84 15.21 -7.14 -0.17
CA PRO A 84 16.06 -7.84 0.80
C PRO A 84 16.86 -6.90 1.68
N ASP A 85 17.28 -5.76 1.12
CA ASP A 85 18.07 -4.80 1.90
C ASP A 85 17.28 -4.22 3.06
N LEU A 86 15.98 -4.01 2.84
CA LEU A 86 15.11 -3.46 3.88
C LEU A 86 14.46 -4.54 4.73
N GLY A 87 14.68 -5.80 4.40
CA GLY A 87 14.09 -6.90 5.14
C GLY A 87 12.59 -6.99 5.00
N LEU A 88 12.07 -6.68 3.81
CA LEU A 88 10.63 -6.71 3.59
C LEU A 88 10.10 -8.14 3.55
N ASP A 89 8.92 -8.33 4.12
CA ASP A 89 8.24 -9.61 4.00
C ASP A 89 7.75 -9.83 2.55
N PRO A 90 7.48 -11.09 2.18
CA PRO A 90 7.06 -11.36 0.78
C PRO A 90 5.78 -10.67 0.36
N ILE A 91 4.81 -10.51 1.26
CA ILE A 91 3.56 -9.86 0.91
C ILE A 91 3.83 -8.41 0.52
N THR A 92 4.61 -7.70 1.33
CA THR A 92 4.93 -6.30 1.05
C THR A 92 5.79 -6.17 -0.19
N ALA A 93 6.77 -7.05 -0.36
CA ALA A 93 7.62 -7.01 -1.55
C ALA A 93 6.79 -7.18 -2.82
N ASN A 94 5.88 -8.15 -2.83
CA ASN A 94 4.99 -8.35 -3.98
C ASN A 94 4.08 -7.16 -4.20
N PHE A 95 3.61 -6.56 -3.11
CA PHE A 95 2.74 -5.40 -3.19
C PHE A 95 3.45 -4.22 -3.88
N LEU A 96 4.71 -4.00 -3.55
CA LEU A 96 5.47 -2.94 -4.23
C LEU A 96 5.55 -3.18 -5.73
N GLY A 97 5.71 -4.44 -6.12
CA GLY A 97 5.69 -4.79 -7.54
C GLY A 97 4.37 -4.45 -8.21
N VAL A 98 3.28 -4.66 -7.50
CA VAL A 98 1.95 -4.32 -8.03
C VAL A 98 1.84 -2.81 -8.21
N LEU A 99 2.26 -2.04 -7.20
CA LEU A 99 2.22 -0.58 -7.32
C LEU A 99 3.04 -0.10 -8.52
N ALA A 100 4.22 -0.68 -8.70
CA ALA A 100 5.08 -0.29 -9.82
C ALA A 100 4.42 -0.61 -11.14
N ARG A 101 3.91 -1.83 -11.30
CA ARG A 101 3.28 -2.26 -12.56
C ARG A 101 2.07 -1.41 -12.90
N ASN A 102 1.34 -0.99 -11.89
CA ASN A 102 0.12 -0.20 -12.12
C ASN A 102 0.40 1.28 -12.26
N GLY A 103 1.67 1.70 -12.16
CA GLY A 103 2.01 3.11 -12.23
C GLY A 103 1.51 3.90 -11.05
N ARG A 104 1.48 3.26 -9.87
CA ARG A 104 0.93 3.86 -8.67
C ARG A 104 1.95 3.97 -7.53
N LYS A 105 3.24 3.91 -7.86
CA LYS A 105 4.26 3.97 -6.81
C LYS A 105 4.18 5.24 -5.96
N SER A 106 3.70 6.32 -6.55
CA SER A 106 3.59 7.57 -5.80
C SER A 106 2.53 7.53 -4.72
N GLU A 107 1.69 6.49 -4.71
CA GLU A 107 0.69 6.31 -3.65
C GLU A 107 1.27 5.65 -2.41
N LEU A 108 2.52 5.22 -2.44
CA LEU A 108 3.09 4.44 -1.36
C LEU A 108 2.93 5.08 0.02
N GLN A 109 3.25 6.35 0.12
CA GLN A 109 3.17 7.03 1.41
C GLN A 109 1.75 7.05 1.95
N SER A 110 0.78 7.33 1.07
CA SER A 110 -0.62 7.33 1.46
C SER A 110 -1.10 5.93 1.83
N VAL A 111 -0.62 4.91 1.13
CA VAL A 111 -0.95 3.53 1.46
C VAL A 111 -0.44 3.18 2.85
N ILE A 112 0.78 3.59 3.16
CA ILE A 112 1.34 3.32 4.49
C ILE A 112 0.47 3.92 5.58
N ARG A 113 0.06 5.18 5.41
CA ARG A 113 -0.79 5.84 6.39
C ARG A 113 -2.12 5.13 6.56
N SER A 114 -2.74 4.76 5.45
CA SER A 114 -4.03 4.07 5.50
C SER A 114 -3.91 2.70 6.15
N PHE A 115 -2.84 1.98 5.82
CA PHE A 115 -2.62 0.66 6.44
C PHE A 115 -2.46 0.78 7.95
N ARG A 116 -1.72 1.79 8.39
CA ARG A 116 -1.52 2.01 9.83
C ARG A 116 -2.83 2.24 10.56
N ARG A 117 -3.75 2.96 9.93
CA ARG A 117 -5.06 3.17 10.53
C ARG A 117 -5.86 1.89 10.60
N LEU A 118 -5.84 1.10 9.53
CA LEU A 118 -6.55 -0.18 9.52
C LEU A 118 -5.98 -1.12 10.58
N ALA A 119 -4.67 -1.15 10.71
CA ALA A 119 -4.02 -2.00 11.70
C ALA A 119 -4.36 -1.55 13.12
N ALA A 120 -4.41 -0.26 13.34
CA ALA A 120 -4.75 0.27 14.66
C ALA A 120 -6.20 -0.07 15.02
N GLU A 121 -7.11 0.04 14.05
CA GLU A 121 -8.50 -0.32 14.28
C GLU A 121 -8.63 -1.82 14.60
N HIS A 122 -7.89 -2.62 13.87
CA HIS A 122 -7.91 -4.06 14.08
C HIS A 122 -7.41 -4.41 15.48
N ARG A 123 -6.33 -3.77 15.93
CA ARG A 123 -5.81 -4.00 17.27
C ARG A 123 -6.80 -3.58 18.34
N GLY A 124 -7.49 -2.48 18.11
CA GLY A 124 -8.52 -2.03 19.01
C GLY A 124 -9.64 -3.02 19.16
N GLU A 125 -10.03 -3.64 18.05
CA GLU A 125 -11.09 -4.63 18.09
C GLU A 125 -10.66 -5.89 18.81
N THR A 126 -9.42 -6.31 18.59
CA THR A 126 -8.97 -7.58 19.17
C THR A 126 -8.60 -7.47 20.63
N THR A 127 -8.30 -6.27 21.11
CA THR A 127 -7.94 -6.09 22.51
C THR A 127 -9.13 -5.83 23.41
N ARG A 128 -10.29 -5.63 22.80
CA ARG A 128 -11.48 -5.43 23.60
C ARG A 128 -12.02 -6.77 24.05
#